data_dd5981535c2e71354d46c04048937665
#
_entry.id   dd5981535c2e71354d46c04048937665
#
_cell.length_a   1.000
_cell.length_b   1.000
_cell.length_c   1.000
_cell.angle_alpha   90.00
_cell.angle_beta   90.00
_cell.angle_gamma   90.00
#
_symmetry.space_group_name_H-M   'P 1'
#
loop_
_entity.id
_entity.type
_entity.pdbx_description
1 polymer ?
#
loop_
_entity_poly.entity_id
_entity_poly.type
_entity_poly.pdbx_seq_one_letter_code
_entity_poly.pdbx_strand_id
1 'polypeptide(L)'
;MKQPDRENFKEAMQKECEAHYKEGNYKLIKRDELPEGAMLLSSVWQMKRKRKPSTGEISKYKARMNIDGSQMIKGLHYEETYAPVVQWATIRFFISLAILSNWHTRQLDFVLAYTQADIERDLYMKLPAGFTVPGRTITEQDRRDDVLKLEKNLYGQKQAGRVWYLHLKKNLLKLGFKTINMMNASFIMGKQYS
;
A
#
# COMPACT_ATOMS: atom_id res chain seq x y z
N MET A 1 -17.97 16.33 -3.84
CA MET A 1 -17.77 16.05 -5.27
C MET A 1 -18.96 16.56 -6.08
N LYS A 2 -18.71 17.48 -7.02
CA LYS A 2 -19.73 18.02 -7.96
C LYS A 2 -19.51 17.49 -9.41
N GLN A 3 -19.00 16.26 -9.56
CA GLN A 3 -18.68 15.69 -10.86
C GLN A 3 -19.74 14.68 -11.30
N PRO A 4 -19.97 14.49 -12.61
CA PRO A 4 -21.01 13.60 -13.14
C PRO A 4 -20.82 12.13 -12.75
N ASP A 5 -19.61 11.72 -12.40
CA ASP A 5 -19.25 10.35 -12.02
C ASP A 5 -19.08 10.15 -10.49
N ARG A 6 -19.71 11.02 -9.70
CA ARG A 6 -19.66 10.98 -8.22
C ARG A 6 -20.05 9.61 -7.65
N GLU A 7 -21.11 9.01 -8.14
CA GLU A 7 -21.61 7.73 -7.62
C GLU A 7 -20.63 6.60 -7.94
N ASN A 8 -20.03 6.57 -9.12
CA ASN A 8 -19.00 5.61 -9.50
C ASN A 8 -17.78 5.66 -8.56
N PHE A 9 -17.39 6.86 -8.14
CA PHE A 9 -16.30 7.00 -7.15
C PHE A 9 -16.72 6.61 -5.75
N LYS A 10 -17.97 6.84 -5.33
CA LYS A 10 -18.48 6.36 -4.04
C LYS A 10 -18.43 4.82 -3.95
N GLU A 11 -18.90 4.14 -5.02
CA GLU A 11 -18.77 2.68 -5.10
C GLU A 11 -17.32 2.21 -5.03
N ALA A 12 -16.40 2.91 -5.72
CA ALA A 12 -14.98 2.59 -5.68
C ALA A 12 -14.39 2.80 -4.28
N MET A 13 -14.81 3.84 -3.55
CA MET A 13 -14.42 4.09 -2.16
C MET A 13 -14.94 3.01 -1.22
N GLN A 14 -16.21 2.62 -1.37
CA GLN A 14 -16.80 1.56 -0.57
C GLN A 14 -16.04 0.23 -0.76
N LYS A 15 -15.77 -0.17 -2.01
CA LYS A 15 -14.98 -1.37 -2.33
C LYS A 15 -13.58 -1.34 -1.70
N GLU A 16 -12.95 -0.18 -1.66
CA GLU A 16 -11.63 -0.02 -1.02
C GLU A 16 -11.74 -0.18 0.51
N CYS A 17 -12.76 0.44 1.15
CA CYS A 17 -13.01 0.28 2.58
C CYS A 17 -13.30 -1.19 2.95
N GLU A 18 -14.14 -1.87 2.16
CA GLU A 18 -14.48 -3.28 2.36
C GLU A 18 -13.24 -4.20 2.23
N ALA A 19 -12.38 -3.94 1.23
CA ALA A 19 -11.14 -4.69 1.06
C ALA A 19 -10.20 -4.54 2.26
N HIS A 20 -10.00 -3.32 2.74
CA HIS A 20 -9.18 -3.07 3.93
C HIS A 20 -9.79 -3.67 5.20
N TYR A 21 -11.11 -3.63 5.36
CA TYR A 21 -11.81 -4.24 6.48
C TYR A 21 -11.64 -5.76 6.48
N LYS A 22 -11.85 -6.40 5.33
CA LYS A 22 -11.72 -7.84 5.15
C LYS A 22 -10.30 -8.35 5.47
N GLU A 23 -9.30 -7.58 5.07
CA GLU A 23 -7.88 -7.90 5.30
C GLU A 23 -7.40 -7.52 6.72
N GLY A 24 -8.27 -6.93 7.56
CA GLY A 24 -7.90 -6.53 8.92
C GLY A 24 -6.83 -5.45 8.97
N ASN A 25 -6.78 -4.55 7.99
CA ASN A 25 -5.72 -3.54 7.89
C ASN A 25 -5.82 -2.44 8.94
N TYR A 26 -6.95 -2.34 9.63
CA TYR A 26 -7.19 -1.41 10.73
C TYR A 26 -8.21 -1.97 11.72
N LYS A 27 -8.21 -1.42 12.91
CA LYS A 27 -9.26 -1.57 13.93
C LYS A 27 -9.96 -0.24 14.15
N LEU A 28 -11.28 -0.29 14.31
CA LEU A 28 -12.06 0.85 14.76
C LEU A 28 -12.02 0.88 16.29
N ILE A 29 -11.52 1.96 16.86
CA ILE A 29 -11.42 2.17 18.30
C ILE A 29 -12.06 3.50 18.69
N LYS A 30 -12.39 3.67 19.96
CA LYS A 30 -12.87 4.95 20.48
C LYS A 30 -11.71 5.95 20.61
N ARG A 31 -12.02 7.23 20.45
CA ARG A 31 -11.02 8.28 20.56
C ARG A 31 -10.44 8.43 21.96
N ASP A 32 -11.22 8.12 22.98
CA ASP A 32 -10.79 8.08 24.39
C ASP A 32 -9.86 6.91 24.74
N GLU A 33 -9.82 5.89 23.87
CA GLU A 33 -8.85 4.79 23.96
C GLU A 33 -7.47 5.14 23.39
N LEU A 34 -7.29 6.34 22.81
CA LEU A 34 -5.99 6.74 22.26
C LEU A 34 -4.96 6.90 23.38
N PRO A 35 -3.73 6.39 23.17
CA PRO A 35 -2.63 6.67 24.09
C PRO A 35 -2.37 8.16 24.23
N GLU A 36 -1.93 8.59 25.40
CA GLU A 36 -1.54 9.98 25.62
C GLU A 36 -0.43 10.40 24.62
N GLY A 37 -0.59 11.57 24.02
CA GLY A 37 0.31 12.08 23.01
C GLY A 37 0.16 11.47 21.60
N ALA A 38 -0.76 10.52 21.39
CA ALA A 38 -1.02 9.96 20.06
C ALA A 38 -1.53 11.04 19.10
N MET A 39 -0.90 11.14 17.93
CA MET A 39 -1.32 12.04 16.86
C MET A 39 -2.27 11.35 15.89
N LEU A 40 -3.39 12.01 15.58
CA LEU A 40 -4.33 11.56 14.57
C LEU A 40 -3.94 12.10 13.19
N LEU A 41 -3.53 11.20 12.32
CA LEU A 41 -3.23 11.52 10.92
C LEU A 41 -4.52 11.64 10.11
N SER A 42 -4.52 12.48 9.10
CA SER A 42 -5.62 12.59 8.15
C SER A 42 -5.45 11.58 7.01
N SER A 43 -6.52 11.37 6.25
CA SER A 43 -6.50 10.55 5.04
C SER A 43 -6.71 11.40 3.80
N VAL A 44 -6.21 10.89 2.68
CA VAL A 44 -6.42 11.47 1.35
C VAL A 44 -6.90 10.38 0.39
N TRP A 45 -8.01 10.64 -0.30
CA TRP A 45 -8.47 9.76 -1.35
C TRP A 45 -7.74 10.04 -2.66
N GLN A 46 -7.03 9.06 -3.17
CA GLN A 46 -6.50 9.08 -4.53
C GLN A 46 -7.52 8.46 -5.48
N MET A 47 -8.13 9.29 -6.32
CA MET A 47 -9.16 8.88 -7.27
C MET A 47 -8.59 8.86 -8.69
N LYS A 48 -8.83 7.76 -9.44
CA LYS A 48 -8.34 7.59 -10.80
C LYS A 48 -9.38 6.95 -11.70
N ARG A 49 -9.60 7.54 -12.88
CA ARG A 49 -10.32 6.91 -14.00
C ARG A 49 -9.30 6.09 -14.81
N LYS A 50 -9.44 4.78 -14.83
CA LYS A 50 -8.67 3.94 -15.75
C LYS A 50 -9.37 3.93 -17.10
N ARG A 51 -8.60 4.05 -18.18
CA ARG A 51 -9.10 4.04 -19.54
C ARG A 51 -8.56 2.84 -20.31
N LYS A 52 -9.33 2.33 -21.27
CA LYS A 52 -8.86 1.34 -22.23
C LYS A 52 -7.86 2.02 -23.16
N PRO A 53 -6.65 1.47 -23.36
CA PRO A 53 -5.65 2.08 -24.26
C PRO A 53 -6.15 2.22 -25.70
N SER A 54 -6.96 1.28 -26.18
CA SER A 54 -7.45 1.23 -27.56
C SER A 54 -8.55 2.24 -27.89
N THR A 55 -9.48 2.52 -26.94
CA THR A 55 -10.66 3.35 -27.20
C THR A 55 -10.70 4.64 -26.41
N GLY A 56 -9.85 4.79 -25.37
CA GLY A 56 -9.89 5.93 -24.45
C GLY A 56 -11.09 5.91 -23.48
N GLU A 57 -12.02 4.97 -23.63
CA GLU A 57 -13.18 4.84 -22.76
C GLU A 57 -12.80 4.52 -21.31
N ILE A 58 -13.59 5.01 -20.34
CA ILE A 58 -13.38 4.68 -18.94
C ILE A 58 -13.72 3.21 -18.73
N SER A 59 -12.72 2.42 -18.34
CA SER A 59 -12.87 0.99 -18.04
C SER A 59 -13.16 0.72 -16.57
N LYS A 60 -12.68 1.58 -15.66
CA LYS A 60 -12.82 1.40 -14.21
C LYS A 60 -12.56 2.70 -13.46
N TYR A 61 -13.37 2.95 -12.44
CA TYR A 61 -13.08 3.93 -11.38
C TYR A 61 -12.29 3.26 -10.28
N LYS A 62 -11.25 3.91 -9.80
CA LYS A 62 -10.41 3.43 -8.71
C LYS A 62 -10.27 4.52 -7.66
N ALA A 63 -10.57 4.17 -6.42
CA ALA A 63 -10.24 4.95 -5.24
C ALA A 63 -9.17 4.20 -4.43
N ARG A 64 -8.23 4.93 -3.83
CA ARG A 64 -7.31 4.39 -2.84
C ARG A 64 -7.36 5.25 -1.60
N MET A 65 -7.50 4.58 -0.46
CA MET A 65 -7.41 5.23 0.85
C MET A 65 -5.94 5.37 1.22
N ASN A 66 -5.46 6.60 1.26
CA ASN A 66 -4.08 6.92 1.60
C ASN A 66 -4.05 7.65 2.93
N ILE A 67 -2.99 7.45 3.71
CA ILE A 67 -2.67 8.33 4.82
C ILE A 67 -2.03 9.62 4.28
N ASP A 68 -2.26 10.74 4.95
CA ASP A 68 -1.56 12.00 4.63
C ASP A 68 -0.15 11.96 5.23
N GLY A 69 0.79 11.47 4.45
CA GLY A 69 2.19 11.35 4.86
C GLY A 69 2.88 12.69 5.16
N SER A 70 2.31 13.83 4.71
CA SER A 70 2.86 15.16 5.04
C SER A 70 2.81 15.47 6.53
N GLN A 71 1.84 14.89 7.24
CA GLN A 71 1.66 15.01 8.69
C GLN A 71 2.56 14.08 9.51
N MET A 72 3.25 13.15 8.88
CA MET A 72 4.11 12.19 9.58
C MET A 72 5.43 12.81 10.00
N ILE A 73 5.79 12.62 11.26
CA ILE A 73 7.00 13.18 11.91
C ILE A 73 8.02 12.06 12.07
N LYS A 74 9.27 12.32 11.65
CA LYS A 74 10.40 11.41 11.88
C LYS A 74 10.68 11.30 13.39
N GLY A 75 11.02 10.09 13.84
CA GLY A 75 11.20 9.79 15.26
C GLY A 75 9.90 9.39 15.98
N LEU A 76 8.75 9.92 15.55
CA LEU A 76 7.44 9.58 16.13
C LEU A 76 6.71 8.51 15.31
N HIS A 77 6.49 8.75 14.01
CA HIS A 77 5.69 7.89 13.13
C HIS A 77 6.53 6.95 12.26
N TYR A 78 7.78 7.30 12.01
CA TYR A 78 8.73 6.51 11.21
C TYR A 78 10.17 6.91 11.55
N GLU A 79 11.13 6.04 11.21
CA GLU A 79 12.57 6.37 11.29
C GLU A 79 13.15 6.51 9.88
N GLU A 80 13.20 5.43 9.14
CA GLU A 80 13.84 5.35 7.83
C GLU A 80 12.80 5.14 6.72
N THR A 81 13.05 5.76 5.58
CA THR A 81 12.15 5.69 4.43
C THR A 81 12.79 5.10 3.18
N TYR A 82 14.12 4.98 3.18
CA TYR A 82 14.83 4.52 2.00
C TYR A 82 14.44 3.08 1.63
N ALA A 83 13.99 2.89 0.40
CA ALA A 83 13.79 1.59 -0.23
C ALA A 83 14.60 1.57 -1.54
N PRO A 84 15.45 0.55 -1.76
CA PRO A 84 16.16 0.45 -3.03
C PRO A 84 15.16 0.19 -4.16
N VAL A 85 15.41 0.83 -5.30
CA VAL A 85 14.64 0.65 -6.53
C VAL A 85 15.58 0.15 -7.61
N VAL A 86 15.14 -0.85 -8.38
CA VAL A 86 15.91 -1.35 -9.52
C VAL A 86 16.06 -0.26 -10.58
N GLN A 87 17.28 -0.10 -11.11
CA GLN A 87 17.55 0.85 -12.19
C GLN A 87 17.10 0.30 -13.55
N TRP A 88 16.71 1.17 -14.47
CA TRP A 88 16.32 0.79 -15.82
C TRP A 88 17.43 0.04 -16.59
N ALA A 89 18.69 0.39 -16.35
CA ALA A 89 19.84 -0.32 -16.92
C ALA A 89 19.85 -1.80 -16.50
N THR A 90 19.59 -2.07 -15.22
CA THR A 90 19.50 -3.44 -14.68
C THR A 90 18.33 -4.22 -15.30
N ILE A 91 17.17 -3.60 -15.45
CA ILE A 91 16.02 -4.24 -16.10
C ILE A 91 16.34 -4.61 -17.55
N ARG A 92 16.90 -3.66 -18.32
CA ARG A 92 17.31 -3.90 -19.71
C ARG A 92 18.36 -5.00 -19.82
N PHE A 93 19.34 -5.01 -18.93
CA PHE A 93 20.38 -6.05 -18.88
C PHE A 93 19.75 -7.44 -18.69
N PHE A 94 18.84 -7.61 -17.72
CA PHE A 94 18.20 -8.91 -17.50
C PHE A 94 17.29 -9.33 -18.65
N ILE A 95 16.57 -8.42 -19.28
CA ILE A 95 15.77 -8.72 -20.48
C ILE A 95 16.69 -9.19 -21.62
N SER A 96 17.78 -8.49 -21.89
CA SER A 96 18.76 -8.88 -22.93
C SER A 96 19.38 -10.23 -22.63
N LEU A 97 19.79 -10.46 -21.38
CA LEU A 97 20.35 -11.74 -20.95
C LEU A 97 19.33 -12.89 -21.09
N ALA A 98 18.07 -12.66 -20.74
CA ALA A 98 17.02 -13.65 -20.90
C ALA A 98 16.79 -14.04 -22.37
N ILE A 99 16.82 -13.05 -23.28
CA ILE A 99 16.71 -13.31 -24.72
C ILE A 99 17.92 -14.11 -25.22
N LEU A 100 19.13 -13.69 -24.89
CA LEU A 100 20.37 -14.35 -25.34
C LEU A 100 20.50 -15.78 -24.80
N SER A 101 20.01 -16.02 -23.58
CA SER A 101 20.06 -17.32 -22.90
C SER A 101 18.81 -18.17 -23.10
N ASN A 102 17.85 -17.70 -23.89
CA ASN A 102 16.55 -18.35 -24.10
C ASN A 102 15.82 -18.69 -22.78
N TRP A 103 15.85 -17.75 -21.83
CA TRP A 103 15.17 -17.90 -20.53
C TRP A 103 13.71 -17.47 -20.60
N HIS A 104 12.86 -18.19 -19.91
CA HIS A 104 11.48 -17.78 -19.71
C HIS A 104 11.41 -16.64 -18.70
N THR A 105 10.64 -15.61 -19.01
CA THR A 105 10.39 -14.49 -18.11
C THR A 105 8.94 -14.47 -17.63
N ARG A 106 8.73 -14.02 -16.39
CA ARG A 106 7.39 -13.80 -15.82
C ARG A 106 7.36 -12.44 -15.13
N GLN A 107 6.23 -11.78 -15.24
CA GLN A 107 5.93 -10.55 -14.51
C GLN A 107 4.88 -10.86 -13.44
N LEU A 108 5.15 -10.43 -12.20
CA LEU A 108 4.22 -10.56 -11.07
C LEU A 108 3.89 -9.15 -10.57
N ASP A 109 2.62 -8.94 -10.18
CA ASP A 109 2.15 -7.72 -9.52
C ASP A 109 1.53 -8.11 -8.17
N PHE A 110 1.95 -7.43 -7.11
CA PHE A 110 1.44 -7.69 -5.77
C PHE A 110 0.21 -6.83 -5.50
N VAL A 111 -0.92 -7.49 -5.25
CA VAL A 111 -2.15 -6.80 -4.85
C VAL A 111 -1.98 -6.30 -3.41
N LEU A 112 -2.30 -5.02 -3.18
CA LEU A 112 -2.22 -4.39 -1.86
C LEU A 112 -0.84 -4.61 -1.18
N ALA A 113 0.25 -4.42 -1.94
CA ALA A 113 1.60 -4.74 -1.49
C ALA A 113 1.94 -4.22 -0.08
N TYR A 114 1.68 -2.95 0.20
CA TYR A 114 2.04 -2.34 1.48
C TYR A 114 1.31 -2.95 2.68
N THR A 115 0.06 -3.37 2.50
CA THR A 115 -0.73 -3.97 3.58
C THR A 115 -0.33 -5.40 3.91
N GLN A 116 0.54 -6.03 3.10
CA GLN A 116 1.09 -7.36 3.40
C GLN A 116 2.23 -7.31 4.43
N ALA A 117 2.79 -6.14 4.68
CA ALA A 117 3.85 -5.93 5.66
C ALA A 117 3.29 -5.33 6.96
N ASP A 118 3.71 -5.88 8.10
CA ASP A 118 3.27 -5.41 9.41
C ASP A 118 3.73 -3.97 9.66
N ILE A 119 2.93 -3.24 10.44
CA ILE A 119 3.28 -1.88 10.84
C ILE A 119 4.39 -1.90 11.90
N GLU A 120 5.35 -0.97 11.79
CA GLU A 120 6.48 -0.90 12.74
C GLU A 120 6.17 -0.06 13.99
N ARG A 121 5.18 0.81 13.92
CA ARG A 121 4.77 1.72 15.00
C ARG A 121 3.26 1.90 15.00
N ASP A 122 2.66 2.11 16.16
CA ASP A 122 1.24 2.42 16.25
C ASP A 122 0.93 3.73 15.54
N LEU A 123 0.03 3.67 14.58
CA LEU A 123 -0.47 4.82 13.84
C LEU A 123 -1.98 4.90 13.93
N TYR A 124 -2.47 6.10 14.12
CA TYR A 124 -3.89 6.40 14.27
C TYR A 124 -4.34 7.37 13.20
N MET A 125 -5.51 7.13 12.64
CA MET A 125 -6.03 7.92 11.53
C MET A 125 -7.49 8.31 11.79
N LYS A 126 -7.87 9.53 11.46
CA LYS A 126 -9.27 9.97 11.44
C LYS A 126 -10.05 9.17 10.40
N LEU A 127 -11.33 8.92 10.66
CA LEU A 127 -12.18 8.26 9.67
C LEU A 127 -12.20 9.07 8.37
N PRO A 128 -11.84 8.46 7.22
CA PRO A 128 -11.87 9.13 5.92
C PRO A 128 -13.25 9.64 5.55
N ALA A 129 -13.30 10.74 4.78
CA ALA A 129 -14.58 11.16 4.20
C ALA A 129 -15.18 10.05 3.34
N GLY A 130 -16.46 9.71 3.53
CA GLY A 130 -17.11 8.61 2.82
C GLY A 130 -16.67 7.20 3.26
N PHE A 131 -16.02 7.09 4.43
CA PHE A 131 -15.65 5.81 5.02
C PHE A 131 -16.90 4.98 5.35
N THR A 132 -16.83 3.69 5.06
CA THR A 132 -17.89 2.72 5.31
C THR A 132 -17.34 1.47 6.00
N VAL A 133 -18.18 0.84 6.81
CA VAL A 133 -17.92 -0.47 7.41
C VAL A 133 -19.05 -1.40 7.03
N PRO A 134 -18.81 -2.65 6.62
CA PRO A 134 -19.87 -3.60 6.32
C PRO A 134 -20.86 -3.73 7.49
N GLY A 135 -22.15 -3.61 7.18
CA GLY A 135 -23.22 -3.74 8.17
C GLY A 135 -23.40 -2.58 9.16
N ARG A 136 -22.60 -1.49 9.04
CA ARG A 136 -22.71 -0.31 9.91
C ARG A 136 -22.74 0.98 9.10
N THR A 137 -23.73 1.82 9.36
CA THR A 137 -23.77 3.20 8.86
C THR A 137 -22.92 4.09 9.76
N ILE A 138 -21.97 4.81 9.17
CA ILE A 138 -21.10 5.76 9.89
C ILE A 138 -21.80 7.11 9.96
N THR A 139 -22.11 7.55 11.17
CA THR A 139 -22.72 8.85 11.45
C THR A 139 -21.67 9.94 11.63
N GLU A 140 -22.11 11.21 11.69
CA GLU A 140 -21.23 12.33 12.05
C GLU A 140 -20.72 12.26 13.50
N GLN A 141 -21.48 11.59 14.38
CA GLN A 141 -21.03 11.33 15.76
C GLN A 141 -19.92 10.29 15.77
N ASP A 142 -20.07 9.16 15.01
CA ASP A 142 -19.01 8.17 14.88
C ASP A 142 -17.71 8.79 14.35
N ARG A 143 -17.80 9.77 13.43
CA ARG A 143 -16.61 10.47 12.92
C ARG A 143 -15.89 11.30 13.97
N ARG A 144 -16.58 11.76 15.00
CA ARG A 144 -15.97 12.47 16.13
C ARG A 144 -15.40 11.51 17.17
N ASP A 145 -16.11 10.42 17.44
CA ASP A 145 -15.87 9.51 18.55
C ASP A 145 -14.96 8.33 18.18
N ASP A 146 -14.95 7.94 16.91
CA ASP A 146 -14.21 6.77 16.45
C ASP A 146 -12.96 7.20 15.64
N VAL A 147 -11.93 6.37 15.73
CA VAL A 147 -10.68 6.50 14.96
C VAL A 147 -10.23 5.15 14.45
N LEU A 148 -9.38 5.14 13.44
CA LEU A 148 -8.76 3.91 12.93
C LEU A 148 -7.37 3.75 13.58
N LYS A 149 -7.17 2.67 14.32
CA LYS A 149 -5.85 2.15 14.64
C LYS A 149 -5.39 1.30 13.47
N LEU A 150 -4.25 1.64 12.86
CA LEU A 150 -3.72 0.89 11.74
C LEU A 150 -3.01 -0.37 12.24
N GLU A 151 -3.30 -1.51 11.62
CA GLU A 151 -2.65 -2.80 11.89
C GLU A 151 -1.63 -3.13 10.79
N LYS A 152 -1.78 -2.53 9.61
CA LYS A 152 -0.93 -2.73 8.44
C LYS A 152 -0.51 -1.40 7.83
N ASN A 153 0.57 -1.43 7.03
CA ASN A 153 0.97 -0.24 6.30
C ASN A 153 -0.06 0.10 5.21
N LEU A 154 -0.33 1.40 5.06
CA LEU A 154 -1.19 1.93 4.00
C LEU A 154 -0.38 2.76 3.01
N TYR A 155 -0.96 2.98 1.84
CA TYR A 155 -0.43 3.95 0.88
C TYR A 155 -0.36 5.35 1.50
N GLY A 156 0.66 6.13 1.11
CA GLY A 156 0.88 7.47 1.64
C GLY A 156 1.80 7.54 2.87
N GLN A 157 2.00 6.45 3.59
CA GLN A 157 2.99 6.42 4.67
C GLN A 157 4.42 6.52 4.10
N LYS A 158 5.25 7.34 4.73
CA LYS A 158 6.63 7.60 4.27
C LYS A 158 7.51 6.35 4.26
N GLN A 159 7.33 5.47 5.24
CA GLN A 159 8.12 4.23 5.39
C GLN A 159 7.54 3.01 4.65
N ALA A 160 6.29 3.07 4.15
CA ALA A 160 5.61 1.88 3.62
C ALA A 160 6.40 1.14 2.53
N GLY A 161 7.07 1.88 1.63
CA GLY A 161 7.91 1.29 0.59
C GLY A 161 9.11 0.53 1.17
N ARG A 162 9.76 1.08 2.20
CA ARG A 162 10.88 0.42 2.88
C ARG A 162 10.42 -0.84 3.61
N VAL A 163 9.35 -0.74 4.38
CA VAL A 163 8.82 -1.89 5.15
C VAL A 163 8.40 -3.02 4.22
N TRP A 164 7.72 -2.69 3.12
CA TRP A 164 7.38 -3.65 2.07
C TRP A 164 8.63 -4.29 1.43
N TYR A 165 9.64 -3.50 1.08
CA TYR A 165 10.89 -4.04 0.53
C TYR A 165 11.55 -5.02 1.50
N LEU A 166 11.63 -4.70 2.79
CA LEU A 166 12.22 -5.58 3.80
C LEU A 166 11.40 -6.87 3.97
N HIS A 167 10.07 -6.77 3.97
CA HIS A 167 9.17 -7.90 4.00
C HIS A 167 9.38 -8.83 2.79
N LEU A 168 9.38 -8.28 1.58
CA LEU A 168 9.62 -9.02 0.35
C LEU A 168 11.01 -9.67 0.34
N LYS A 169 12.05 -8.92 0.69
CA LYS A 169 13.42 -9.42 0.81
C LYS A 169 13.52 -10.61 1.76
N LYS A 170 12.93 -10.48 2.96
CA LYS A 170 12.91 -11.56 3.96
C LYS A 170 12.28 -12.85 3.40
N ASN A 171 11.17 -12.72 2.69
CA ASN A 171 10.47 -13.88 2.12
C ASN A 171 11.24 -14.49 0.93
N LEU A 172 11.82 -13.68 0.05
CA LEU A 172 12.66 -14.17 -1.04
C LEU A 172 13.91 -14.90 -0.51
N LEU A 173 14.56 -14.40 0.54
CA LEU A 173 15.70 -15.08 1.17
C LEU A 173 15.29 -16.44 1.76
N LYS A 174 14.11 -16.56 2.38
CA LYS A 174 13.57 -17.84 2.86
C LYS A 174 13.32 -18.85 1.73
N LEU A 175 13.00 -18.37 0.54
CA LEU A 175 12.82 -19.20 -0.66
C LEU A 175 14.15 -19.56 -1.35
N GLY A 176 15.30 -19.17 -0.78
CA GLY A 176 16.62 -19.47 -1.31
C GLY A 176 17.16 -18.45 -2.32
N PHE A 177 16.47 -17.34 -2.54
CA PHE A 177 17.02 -16.24 -3.33
C PHE A 177 18.16 -15.55 -2.56
N LYS A 178 19.13 -15.02 -3.31
CA LYS A 178 20.24 -14.21 -2.78
C LYS A 178 20.18 -12.81 -3.38
N THR A 179 20.53 -11.79 -2.61
CA THR A 179 20.63 -10.42 -3.12
C THR A 179 21.86 -10.25 -4.01
N ILE A 180 21.74 -9.48 -5.08
CA ILE A 180 22.86 -9.07 -5.91
C ILE A 180 23.33 -7.70 -5.39
N ASN A 181 24.49 -7.68 -4.72
CA ASN A 181 24.97 -6.47 -4.02
C ASN A 181 25.22 -5.26 -4.94
N MET A 182 25.56 -5.49 -6.20
CA MET A 182 25.81 -4.41 -7.17
C MET A 182 24.54 -3.93 -7.91
N MET A 183 23.42 -4.61 -7.74
CA MET A 183 22.16 -4.33 -8.44
C MET A 183 21.03 -4.18 -7.41
N ASN A 184 20.75 -2.95 -7.02
CA ASN A 184 19.70 -2.64 -6.03
C ASN A 184 18.38 -3.36 -6.34
N ALA A 185 17.75 -3.91 -5.30
CA ALA A 185 16.49 -4.64 -5.38
C ALA A 185 16.46 -5.83 -6.37
N SER A 186 17.61 -6.42 -6.69
CA SER A 186 17.73 -7.59 -7.56
C SER A 186 18.11 -8.82 -6.75
N PHE A 187 17.52 -9.97 -7.11
CA PHE A 187 17.68 -11.24 -6.42
C PHE A 187 17.97 -12.36 -7.44
N ILE A 188 18.81 -13.30 -7.06
CA ILE A 188 19.14 -14.49 -7.85
C ILE A 188 18.90 -15.75 -7.01
N MET A 189 18.38 -16.78 -7.64
CA MET A 189 18.32 -18.12 -7.07
C MET A 189 19.36 -18.97 -7.77
N GLY A 190 20.35 -19.47 -7.03
CA GLY A 190 21.30 -20.47 -7.54
C GLY A 190 20.61 -21.84 -7.66
N LYS A 191 20.85 -22.58 -8.76
CA LYS A 191 20.53 -24.01 -8.77
C LYS A 191 21.39 -24.71 -7.70
N GLN A 192 20.76 -25.36 -6.74
CA GLN A 192 21.44 -26.40 -5.99
C GLN A 192 21.56 -27.59 -6.92
N TYR A 193 22.77 -27.85 -7.42
CA TYR A 193 23.07 -29.15 -8.01
C TYR A 193 23.15 -30.12 -6.84
N SER A 194 22.15 -30.99 -6.72
CA SER A 194 22.21 -32.20 -5.89
C SER A 194 23.04 -33.26 -6.56
#